data_21baf12a0e9a8c00807ac65a9fe68686
#
_entry.id   21baf12a0e9a8c00807ac65a9fe68686
#
_cell.length_a   1.000
_cell.length_b   1.000
_cell.length_c   1.000
_cell.angle_alpha   90.00
_cell.angle_beta   90.00
_cell.angle_gamma   90.00
#
_symmetry.space_group_name_H-M   'P 1'
#
loop_
_entity.id
_entity.type
_entity.pdbx_description
1 polymer ?
#
loop_
_entity_poly.entity_id
_entity_poly.type
_entity_poly.pdbx_seq_one_letter_code
_entity_poly.pdbx_strand_id
1 'polypeptide(L)'
;MRFSGLCAVLLALSVAAAGAPVGAQGSGPIRLGASLSLTGTYAKLGKNQHEGYKLCEKDLNAKGGLLGRKVEFVVYDDQSTPATAVRLYEKLITEDKVDGIMGPYSSPVTEASANVTEKYKKVMVSPLAATTSIFKKEPRRKYIFMVISPAEGYMEGLVDMGAKRGLKTVAVVNEDTLFSKAAAAGAVESAKKKGLQVVFQEAYPKGNTDFSALLTKIKAVNPDVIAAGTYFDDAVALTRQMKELNVSPKMYGVTVGGDLPEFYDVLKQNAEYIYGATQWEPTLPYPGNQEFFDAYRKDFGHEPSYHSAAGYAGCILYAEAVKRAGSLDADKVREQLLKLETKTMFGEYKVDPDGFQTAHKMVTFQWQGEKKVTVWPDDLAQAKPRFPTPPWSQR
;
A
#
# COMPACT_ATOMS: atom_id res chain seq x y z
N MET A 1 60.23 -74.88 20.26
CA MET A 1 60.47 -73.44 20.03
C MET A 1 59.17 -72.74 20.00
N ARG A 2 58.87 -71.90 20.97
CA ARG A 2 57.57 -71.21 21.19
C ARG A 2 57.68 -69.79 20.62
N PHE A 3 56.73 -69.43 19.75
CA PHE A 3 56.56 -68.04 19.35
C PHE A 3 55.24 -67.50 19.95
N SER A 4 55.40 -66.51 20.78
CA SER A 4 54.30 -65.76 21.41
C SER A 4 53.87 -64.64 20.48
N GLY A 5 52.57 -64.61 20.07
CA GLY A 5 51.99 -63.53 19.32
C GLY A 5 51.30 -62.50 20.26
N LEU A 6 51.71 -61.24 20.12
CA LEU A 6 51.13 -60.09 20.84
C LEU A 6 49.95 -59.55 20.08
N CYS A 7 48.70 -59.62 20.63
CA CYS A 7 47.54 -58.93 20.10
C CYS A 7 47.49 -57.53 20.63
N ALA A 8 47.62 -56.53 19.74
CA ALA A 8 47.39 -55.16 20.04
C ALA A 8 45.89 -54.84 19.86
N VAL A 9 45.21 -54.46 20.93
CA VAL A 9 43.81 -53.97 20.91
C VAL A 9 43.86 -52.49 20.65
N LEU A 10 43.32 -52.05 19.47
CA LEU A 10 43.05 -50.66 19.12
C LEU A 10 41.72 -50.24 19.71
N LEU A 11 41.75 -49.40 20.74
CA LEU A 11 40.56 -48.69 21.25
C LEU A 11 40.21 -47.53 20.32
N ALA A 12 39.13 -47.64 19.58
CA ALA A 12 38.57 -46.53 18.83
C ALA A 12 37.75 -45.62 19.77
N LEU A 13 38.26 -44.42 20.07
CA LEU A 13 37.50 -43.37 20.73
C LEU A 13 36.50 -42.77 19.71
N SER A 14 35.22 -43.06 19.85
CA SER A 14 34.13 -42.38 19.18
C SER A 14 33.87 -41.05 19.93
N VAL A 15 34.27 -39.92 19.33
CA VAL A 15 33.89 -38.58 19.77
C VAL A 15 32.44 -38.35 19.34
N ALA A 16 31.50 -38.47 20.26
CA ALA A 16 30.13 -38.01 20.07
C ALA A 16 30.14 -36.49 20.07
N ALA A 17 29.99 -35.88 18.88
CA ALA A 17 29.73 -34.47 18.75
C ALA A 17 28.34 -34.20 19.35
N ALA A 18 28.28 -33.69 20.58
CA ALA A 18 27.09 -33.17 21.19
C ALA A 18 26.67 -31.91 20.40
N GLY A 19 25.71 -32.05 19.50
CA GLY A 19 25.05 -30.94 18.88
C GLY A 19 24.47 -30.04 19.97
N ALA A 20 24.84 -28.76 19.98
CA ALA A 20 24.25 -27.77 20.86
C ALA A 20 22.73 -27.77 20.62
N PRO A 21 21.89 -27.66 21.67
CA PRO A 21 20.44 -27.58 21.50
C PRO A 21 20.14 -26.32 20.70
N VAL A 22 19.61 -26.49 19.50
CA VAL A 22 18.89 -25.43 18.76
C VAL A 22 17.79 -24.97 19.71
N GLY A 23 17.88 -23.74 20.17
CA GLY A 23 16.92 -23.16 21.12
C GLY A 23 15.49 -23.51 20.68
N ALA A 24 14.68 -23.96 21.62
CA ALA A 24 13.33 -24.41 21.40
C ALA A 24 12.52 -23.33 20.66
N GLN A 25 12.43 -23.44 19.36
CA GLN A 25 11.47 -22.68 18.56
C GLN A 25 10.08 -23.07 19.04
N GLY A 26 9.24 -22.08 19.44
CA GLY A 26 7.90 -22.31 19.93
C GLY A 26 7.12 -23.29 19.03
N SER A 27 6.39 -24.23 19.63
CA SER A 27 5.72 -25.33 18.93
C SER A 27 4.42 -24.93 18.21
N GLY A 28 3.91 -23.70 18.42
CA GLY A 28 2.65 -23.21 17.83
C GLY A 28 2.85 -22.43 16.52
N PRO A 29 1.76 -21.98 15.89
CA PRO A 29 1.81 -21.14 14.70
C PRO A 29 2.52 -19.81 15.00
N ILE A 30 3.11 -19.19 13.97
CA ILE A 30 3.56 -17.80 14.03
C ILE A 30 2.33 -16.91 13.82
N ARG A 31 2.02 -16.08 14.81
CA ARG A 31 0.83 -15.23 14.81
C ARG A 31 1.19 -13.82 14.37
N LEU A 32 0.58 -13.38 13.27
CA LEU A 32 0.74 -12.03 12.74
C LEU A 32 -0.51 -11.22 13.06
N GLY A 33 -0.35 -10.16 13.84
CA GLY A 33 -1.46 -9.31 14.26
C GLY A 33 -1.70 -8.15 13.32
N ALA A 34 -2.96 -7.87 13.02
CA ALA A 34 -3.38 -6.68 12.28
C ALA A 34 -4.69 -6.12 12.81
N SER A 35 -4.81 -4.80 12.82
CA SER A 35 -6.08 -4.09 12.93
C SER A 35 -6.40 -3.53 11.56
N LEU A 36 -7.59 -3.81 11.02
CA LEU A 36 -7.99 -3.42 9.67
C LEU A 36 -9.35 -2.73 9.69
N SER A 37 -9.54 -1.77 8.79
CA SER A 37 -10.82 -1.10 8.59
C SER A 37 -11.78 -2.02 7.83
N LEU A 38 -12.41 -2.98 8.51
CA LEU A 38 -13.37 -3.91 7.91
C LEU A 38 -14.78 -3.34 7.85
N THR A 39 -15.05 -2.31 8.66
CA THR A 39 -16.27 -1.48 8.64
C THR A 39 -15.92 0.01 8.63
N GLY A 40 -16.92 0.89 8.47
CA GLY A 40 -16.73 2.34 8.41
C GLY A 40 -16.26 2.84 7.03
N THR A 41 -15.80 4.08 6.98
CA THR A 41 -15.46 4.83 5.75
C THR A 41 -14.45 4.11 4.84
N TYR A 42 -13.52 3.36 5.41
CA TYR A 42 -12.46 2.67 4.66
C TYR A 42 -12.73 1.18 4.43
N ALA A 43 -13.96 0.70 4.73
CA ALA A 43 -14.28 -0.73 4.76
C ALA A 43 -13.92 -1.48 3.46
N LYS A 44 -14.22 -0.88 2.30
CA LYS A 44 -13.92 -1.48 1.00
C LYS A 44 -12.41 -1.71 0.83
N LEU A 45 -11.61 -0.73 1.14
CA LEU A 45 -10.16 -0.73 0.96
C LEU A 45 -9.47 -1.62 2.00
N GLY A 46 -9.95 -1.59 3.25
CA GLY A 46 -9.45 -2.45 4.32
C GLY A 46 -9.77 -3.95 4.08
N LYS A 47 -10.93 -4.26 3.50
CA LYS A 47 -11.27 -5.63 3.08
C LYS A 47 -10.34 -6.14 1.97
N ASN A 48 -10.05 -5.33 0.97
CA ASN A 48 -9.09 -5.68 -0.06
C ASN A 48 -7.70 -5.97 0.51
N GLN A 49 -7.23 -5.14 1.46
CA GLN A 49 -5.97 -5.41 2.18
C GLN A 49 -6.02 -6.74 2.94
N HIS A 50 -7.13 -7.03 3.62
CA HIS A 50 -7.33 -8.28 4.37
C HIS A 50 -7.24 -9.50 3.47
N GLU A 51 -7.83 -9.44 2.29
CA GLU A 51 -7.75 -10.52 1.30
C GLU A 51 -6.32 -10.76 0.83
N GLY A 52 -5.52 -9.68 0.67
CA GLY A 52 -4.09 -9.80 0.42
C GLY A 52 -3.35 -10.55 1.55
N TYR A 53 -3.65 -10.26 2.80
CA TYR A 53 -3.08 -10.98 3.95
C TYR A 53 -3.50 -12.45 3.97
N LYS A 54 -4.78 -12.76 3.71
CA LYS A 54 -5.27 -14.15 3.64
C LYS A 54 -4.57 -14.95 2.54
N LEU A 55 -4.39 -14.36 1.36
CA LEU A 55 -3.69 -15.04 0.28
C LEU A 55 -2.22 -15.30 0.63
N CYS A 56 -1.54 -14.33 1.26
CA CYS A 56 -0.18 -14.52 1.74
C CYS A 56 -0.08 -15.61 2.80
N GLU A 57 -0.99 -15.65 3.78
CA GLU A 57 -1.06 -16.71 4.80
C GLU A 57 -1.17 -18.09 4.15
N LYS A 58 -2.10 -18.22 3.21
CA LYS A 58 -2.33 -19.46 2.46
C LYS A 58 -1.06 -19.90 1.72
N ASP A 59 -0.42 -18.99 0.99
CA ASP A 59 0.77 -19.28 0.19
C ASP A 59 1.99 -19.61 1.05
N LEU A 60 2.18 -18.92 2.17
CA LEU A 60 3.24 -19.25 3.12
C LEU A 60 3.03 -20.65 3.69
N ASN A 61 1.81 -20.97 4.09
CA ASN A 61 1.47 -22.27 4.68
C ASN A 61 1.59 -23.41 3.68
N ALA A 62 1.22 -23.17 2.41
CA ALA A 62 1.41 -24.15 1.33
C ALA A 62 2.89 -24.47 1.06
N LYS A 63 3.79 -23.51 1.35
CA LYS A 63 5.25 -23.64 1.21
C LYS A 63 5.97 -24.12 2.49
N GLY A 64 5.21 -24.65 3.47
CA GLY A 64 5.77 -25.17 4.74
C GLY A 64 5.85 -24.13 5.87
N GLY A 65 5.21 -22.98 5.71
CA GLY A 65 5.12 -21.94 6.72
C GLY A 65 6.35 -21.02 6.79
N LEU A 66 6.54 -20.42 7.94
CA LEU A 66 7.64 -19.52 8.24
C LEU A 66 8.50 -20.12 9.38
N LEU A 67 9.80 -20.28 9.16
CA LEU A 67 10.71 -20.99 10.08
C LEU A 67 10.20 -22.41 10.45
N GLY A 68 9.56 -23.13 9.51
CA GLY A 68 8.99 -24.47 9.74
C GLY A 68 7.70 -24.48 10.56
N ARG A 69 7.11 -23.32 10.86
CA ARG A 69 5.86 -23.17 11.61
C ARG A 69 4.76 -22.57 10.71
N LYS A 70 3.50 -22.99 10.92
CA LYS A 70 2.36 -22.38 10.24
C LYS A 70 2.27 -20.89 10.58
N VAL A 71 1.78 -20.08 9.66
CA VAL A 71 1.44 -18.66 9.88
C VAL A 71 -0.06 -18.56 10.10
N GLU A 72 -0.48 -17.71 11.03
CA GLU A 72 -1.86 -17.41 11.36
C GLU A 72 -2.03 -15.91 11.53
N PHE A 73 -3.00 -15.30 10.84
CA PHE A 73 -3.36 -13.91 11.07
C PHE A 73 -4.40 -13.75 12.17
N VAL A 74 -4.13 -12.85 13.12
CA VAL A 74 -5.07 -12.38 14.14
C VAL A 74 -5.53 -10.99 13.72
N VAL A 75 -6.77 -10.87 13.25
CA VAL A 75 -7.30 -9.64 12.66
C VAL A 75 -8.48 -9.10 13.46
N TYR A 76 -8.45 -7.80 13.76
CA TYR A 76 -9.54 -7.07 14.39
C TYR A 76 -10.02 -5.93 13.50
N ASP A 77 -11.31 -5.57 13.64
CA ASP A 77 -11.92 -4.44 12.94
C ASP A 77 -11.71 -3.14 13.74
N ASP A 78 -11.01 -2.16 13.17
CA ASP A 78 -10.81 -0.84 13.78
C ASP A 78 -11.94 0.16 13.46
N GLN A 79 -12.91 -0.24 12.66
CA GLN A 79 -14.05 0.58 12.27
C GLN A 79 -13.62 1.90 11.59
N SER A 80 -12.50 1.89 10.90
CA SER A 80 -11.89 3.08 10.25
C SER A 80 -11.53 4.21 11.23
N THR A 81 -11.28 3.85 12.51
CA THR A 81 -11.09 4.81 13.61
C THR A 81 -9.69 4.66 14.24
N PRO A 82 -8.83 5.70 14.19
CA PRO A 82 -7.48 5.65 14.77
C PRO A 82 -7.44 5.25 16.24
N ALA A 83 -8.35 5.78 17.06
CA ALA A 83 -8.39 5.47 18.50
C ALA A 83 -8.74 4.00 18.77
N THR A 84 -9.58 3.38 17.95
CA THR A 84 -9.89 1.94 18.05
C THR A 84 -8.67 1.12 17.66
N ALA A 85 -8.00 1.46 16.56
CA ALA A 85 -6.80 0.77 16.13
C ALA A 85 -5.68 0.78 17.19
N VAL A 86 -5.45 1.91 17.86
CA VAL A 86 -4.49 2.01 18.97
C VAL A 86 -4.77 0.95 20.05
N ARG A 87 -6.02 0.85 20.51
CA ARG A 87 -6.42 -0.15 21.53
C ARG A 87 -6.25 -1.58 21.03
N LEU A 88 -6.57 -1.83 19.77
CA LEU A 88 -6.44 -3.15 19.15
C LEU A 88 -4.98 -3.58 18.98
N TYR A 89 -4.08 -2.67 18.61
CA TYR A 89 -2.64 -2.99 18.58
C TYR A 89 -2.07 -3.21 19.97
N GLU A 90 -2.49 -2.46 21.00
CA GLU A 90 -2.11 -2.77 22.37
C GLU A 90 -2.59 -4.18 22.78
N LYS A 91 -3.85 -4.53 22.48
CA LYS A 91 -4.40 -5.86 22.72
C LYS A 91 -3.61 -6.95 22.00
N LEU A 92 -3.38 -6.81 20.70
CA LEU A 92 -2.59 -7.76 19.90
C LEU A 92 -1.22 -8.05 20.50
N ILE A 93 -0.56 -7.02 21.05
CA ILE A 93 0.80 -7.14 21.61
C ILE A 93 0.77 -7.69 23.04
N THR A 94 -0.11 -7.19 23.90
CA THR A 94 -0.05 -7.46 25.35
C THR A 94 -0.89 -8.66 25.77
N GLU A 95 -2.05 -8.87 25.16
CA GLU A 95 -2.97 -9.95 25.48
C GLU A 95 -2.81 -11.13 24.52
N ASP A 96 -2.92 -10.89 23.20
CA ASP A 96 -2.81 -11.94 22.20
C ASP A 96 -1.35 -12.38 21.98
N LYS A 97 -0.37 -11.56 22.35
CA LYS A 97 1.07 -11.83 22.27
C LYS A 97 1.52 -12.28 20.88
N VAL A 98 1.04 -11.58 19.85
CA VAL A 98 1.39 -11.88 18.46
C VAL A 98 2.90 -11.73 18.22
N ASP A 99 3.45 -12.57 17.32
CA ASP A 99 4.88 -12.62 17.01
C ASP A 99 5.32 -11.40 16.17
N GLY A 100 4.49 -10.99 15.21
CA GLY A 100 4.74 -9.85 14.32
C GLY A 100 3.50 -8.99 14.09
N ILE A 101 3.70 -7.78 13.59
CA ILE A 101 2.63 -6.82 13.34
C ILE A 101 2.61 -6.45 11.85
N MET A 102 1.42 -6.55 11.26
CA MET A 102 1.12 -5.98 9.95
C MET A 102 0.31 -4.69 10.13
N GLY A 103 0.62 -3.69 9.32
CA GLY A 103 0.01 -2.36 9.42
C GLY A 103 -1.47 -2.33 9.06
N PRO A 104 -2.21 -1.33 9.57
CA PRO A 104 -3.61 -1.12 9.25
C PRO A 104 -3.80 -0.49 7.88
N TYR A 105 -5.06 -0.32 7.49
CA TYR A 105 -5.41 0.54 6.37
C TYR A 105 -5.43 2.00 6.80
N SER A 106 -4.93 2.83 5.89
CA SER A 106 -4.85 4.29 5.84
C SER A 106 -3.75 4.94 6.68
N SER A 107 -3.28 6.10 6.18
CA SER A 107 -2.25 6.90 6.85
C SER A 107 -2.67 7.41 8.24
N PRO A 108 -3.90 7.95 8.45
CA PRO A 108 -4.28 8.42 9.81
C PRO A 108 -4.37 7.29 10.84
N VAL A 109 -4.81 6.10 10.44
CA VAL A 109 -4.88 4.94 11.35
C VAL A 109 -3.48 4.42 11.65
N THR A 110 -2.60 4.36 10.65
CA THR A 110 -1.20 3.94 10.83
C THR A 110 -0.41 4.92 11.69
N GLU A 111 -0.58 6.24 11.48
CA GLU A 111 0.11 7.26 12.29
C GLU A 111 -0.15 7.07 13.78
N ALA A 112 -1.41 6.83 14.16
CA ALA A 112 -1.78 6.59 15.55
C ALA A 112 -1.20 5.27 16.08
N SER A 113 -1.31 4.19 15.31
CA SER A 113 -0.92 2.83 15.70
C SER A 113 0.60 2.64 15.75
N ALA A 114 1.35 3.34 14.93
CA ALA A 114 2.81 3.27 14.88
C ALA A 114 3.47 3.69 16.21
N ASN A 115 2.82 4.54 17.01
CA ASN A 115 3.31 4.88 18.35
C ASN A 115 3.24 3.68 19.31
N VAL A 116 2.23 2.82 19.16
CA VAL A 116 2.08 1.61 19.97
C VAL A 116 3.18 0.61 19.63
N THR A 117 3.38 0.34 18.33
CA THR A 117 4.41 -0.63 17.90
C THR A 117 5.82 -0.14 18.23
N GLU A 118 6.10 1.16 18.15
CA GLU A 118 7.36 1.76 18.58
C GLU A 118 7.58 1.59 20.08
N LYS A 119 6.57 1.89 20.91
CA LYS A 119 6.60 1.71 22.38
C LYS A 119 6.97 0.28 22.79
N TYR A 120 6.41 -0.71 22.10
CA TYR A 120 6.64 -2.13 22.40
C TYR A 120 7.75 -2.75 21.56
N LYS A 121 8.49 -1.98 20.75
CA LYS A 121 9.54 -2.45 19.84
C LYS A 121 9.07 -3.62 18.97
N LYS A 122 7.90 -3.51 18.37
CA LYS A 122 7.35 -4.49 17.44
C LYS A 122 7.47 -3.97 16.01
N VAL A 123 8.11 -4.74 15.15
CA VAL A 123 8.20 -4.39 13.72
C VAL A 123 6.80 -4.36 13.12
N MET A 124 6.45 -3.23 12.50
CA MET A 124 5.24 -3.04 11.69
C MET A 124 5.64 -2.88 10.23
N VAL A 125 5.30 -3.83 9.38
CA VAL A 125 5.30 -3.59 7.93
C VAL A 125 3.97 -2.95 7.57
N SER A 126 4.03 -1.73 7.02
CA SER A 126 2.88 -0.90 6.68
C SER A 126 2.64 -0.89 5.17
N PRO A 127 1.72 -1.71 4.65
CA PRO A 127 1.52 -1.83 3.21
C PRO A 127 0.78 -0.63 2.61
N LEU A 128 -0.02 0.09 3.39
CA LEU A 128 -0.98 1.06 2.85
C LEU A 128 -1.03 2.39 3.62
N ALA A 129 0.09 2.77 4.28
CA ALA A 129 0.29 4.13 4.77
C ALA A 129 1.30 4.84 3.88
N ALA A 130 0.85 5.89 3.20
CA ALA A 130 1.64 6.56 2.17
C ALA A 130 2.24 7.90 2.62
N THR A 131 1.82 8.48 3.74
CA THR A 131 2.22 9.85 4.12
C THR A 131 3.64 9.87 4.69
N THR A 132 4.50 10.67 4.08
CA THR A 132 5.93 10.81 4.43
C THR A 132 6.14 11.12 5.92
N SER A 133 5.31 11.96 6.53
CA SER A 133 5.47 12.36 7.93
C SER A 133 5.32 11.21 8.94
N ILE A 134 4.72 10.07 8.55
CA ILE A 134 4.64 8.88 9.41
C ILE A 134 6.04 8.29 9.66
N PHE A 135 6.89 8.32 8.64
CA PHE A 135 8.23 7.71 8.63
C PHE A 135 9.33 8.73 8.94
N LYS A 136 9.17 9.99 8.52
CA LYS A 136 10.15 11.08 8.67
C LYS A 136 9.86 12.00 9.86
N LYS A 137 9.28 11.46 10.93
CA LYS A 137 8.93 12.21 12.14
C LYS A 137 10.08 12.20 13.16
N GLU A 138 10.21 13.30 13.92
CA GLU A 138 11.07 13.32 15.11
C GLU A 138 10.22 13.25 16.39
N PRO A 139 10.58 12.43 17.40
CA PRO A 139 11.68 11.46 17.36
C PRO A 139 11.43 10.34 16.35
N ARG A 140 12.51 9.85 15.72
CA ARG A 140 12.43 8.82 14.68
C ARG A 140 11.81 7.53 15.19
N ARG A 141 10.86 7.01 14.41
CA ARG A 141 10.35 5.65 14.59
C ARG A 141 11.32 4.65 13.95
N LYS A 142 11.61 3.56 14.65
CA LYS A 142 12.59 2.56 14.22
C LYS A 142 11.95 1.28 13.69
N TYR A 143 10.69 1.02 14.07
CA TYR A 143 10.05 -0.28 13.87
C TYR A 143 8.91 -0.25 12.85
N ILE A 144 8.83 0.78 12.01
CA ILE A 144 7.83 0.89 10.94
C ILE A 144 8.50 0.90 9.56
N PHE A 145 7.91 0.17 8.59
CA PHE A 145 8.45 -0.02 7.25
C PHE A 145 7.38 0.20 6.19
N MET A 146 7.64 1.10 5.26
CA MET A 146 6.73 1.47 4.18
C MET A 146 6.87 0.54 2.98
N VAL A 147 5.76 0.12 2.38
CA VAL A 147 5.75 -0.73 1.18
C VAL A 147 5.44 0.05 -0.10
N ILE A 148 4.49 0.96 -0.06
CA ILE A 148 4.02 1.75 -1.21
C ILE A 148 4.80 3.06 -1.40
N SER A 149 4.62 3.71 -2.56
CA SER A 149 5.18 5.03 -2.83
C SER A 149 4.53 6.11 -1.95
N PRO A 150 5.24 7.24 -1.70
CA PRO A 150 4.72 8.34 -0.89
C PRO A 150 3.46 8.99 -1.46
N ALA A 151 2.60 9.47 -0.55
CA ALA A 151 1.36 10.17 -0.88
C ALA A 151 1.59 11.39 -1.77
N GLU A 152 2.67 12.10 -1.55
CA GLU A 152 3.07 13.29 -2.27
C GLU A 152 3.29 13.05 -3.78
N GLY A 153 3.53 11.80 -4.18
CA GLY A 153 3.70 11.40 -5.58
C GLY A 153 2.39 11.10 -6.34
N TYR A 154 1.25 10.96 -5.65
CA TYR A 154 0.03 10.43 -6.28
C TYR A 154 -0.49 11.25 -7.47
N MET A 155 -0.31 12.56 -7.49
CA MET A 155 -0.75 13.42 -8.58
C MET A 155 0.38 13.85 -9.54
N GLU A 156 1.60 13.33 -9.34
CA GLU A 156 2.75 13.72 -10.17
C GLU A 156 2.52 13.40 -11.66
N GLY A 157 2.04 12.21 -11.97
CA GLY A 157 1.78 11.79 -13.35
C GLY A 157 0.70 12.64 -14.04
N LEU A 158 -0.40 12.96 -13.33
CA LEU A 158 -1.45 13.85 -13.85
C LEU A 158 -0.88 15.23 -14.19
N VAL A 159 -0.13 15.82 -13.26
CA VAL A 159 0.45 17.16 -13.41
C VAL A 159 1.53 17.18 -14.49
N ASP A 160 2.41 16.18 -14.55
CA ASP A 160 3.45 16.02 -15.57
C ASP A 160 2.85 15.93 -16.99
N MET A 161 1.84 15.08 -17.14
CA MET A 161 1.12 14.93 -18.42
C MET A 161 0.40 16.22 -18.83
N GLY A 162 -0.16 16.97 -17.88
CA GLY A 162 -0.78 18.29 -18.13
C GLY A 162 0.24 19.30 -18.61
N ALA A 163 1.38 19.42 -17.91
CA ALA A 163 2.48 20.31 -18.29
C ALA A 163 3.05 20.01 -19.68
N LYS A 164 3.33 18.73 -19.97
CA LYS A 164 3.79 18.28 -21.30
C LYS A 164 2.81 18.62 -22.43
N ARG A 165 1.52 18.80 -22.14
CA ARG A 165 0.48 19.21 -23.09
C ARG A 165 0.23 20.70 -23.15
N GLY A 166 1.04 21.49 -22.46
CA GLY A 166 0.96 22.95 -22.46
C GLY A 166 -0.18 23.51 -21.62
N LEU A 167 -0.81 22.73 -20.72
CA LEU A 167 -1.79 23.21 -19.78
C LEU A 167 -1.14 24.18 -18.78
N LYS A 168 -1.91 25.14 -18.25
CA LYS A 168 -1.38 26.27 -17.48
C LYS A 168 -1.88 26.33 -16.06
N THR A 169 -3.07 25.83 -15.80
CA THR A 169 -3.75 26.03 -14.51
C THR A 169 -4.20 24.73 -13.89
N VAL A 170 -4.11 24.63 -12.57
CA VAL A 170 -4.59 23.47 -11.79
C VAL A 170 -5.37 23.92 -10.58
N ALA A 171 -6.51 23.27 -10.35
CA ALA A 171 -7.23 23.29 -9.08
C ALA A 171 -6.86 22.04 -8.28
N VAL A 172 -6.54 22.22 -6.99
CA VAL A 172 -6.22 21.12 -6.08
C VAL A 172 -7.27 21.07 -4.98
N VAL A 173 -7.93 19.95 -4.81
CA VAL A 173 -8.93 19.72 -3.75
C VAL A 173 -8.64 18.43 -3.02
N ASN A 174 -8.99 18.35 -1.74
CA ASN A 174 -8.73 17.14 -0.96
C ASN A 174 -9.64 16.99 0.24
N GLU A 175 -9.87 15.75 0.63
CA GLU A 175 -10.44 15.45 1.93
C GLU A 175 -9.49 15.92 3.05
N ASP A 176 -10.02 16.46 4.15
CA ASP A 176 -9.25 16.93 5.31
C ASP A 176 -8.73 15.76 6.16
N THR A 177 -7.88 14.91 5.55
CA THR A 177 -7.23 13.77 6.21
C THR A 177 -5.72 13.79 5.96
N LEU A 178 -4.97 13.07 6.77
CA LEU A 178 -3.49 13.06 6.69
C LEU A 178 -2.97 12.68 5.30
N PHE A 179 -3.54 11.61 4.70
CA PHE A 179 -3.14 11.15 3.36
C PHE A 179 -3.51 12.16 2.27
N SER A 180 -4.78 12.58 2.23
CA SER A 180 -5.28 13.45 1.16
C SER A 180 -4.62 14.83 1.17
N LYS A 181 -4.29 15.35 2.37
CA LYS A 181 -3.48 16.58 2.51
C LYS A 181 -2.06 16.41 1.95
N ALA A 182 -1.41 15.28 2.23
CA ALA A 182 -0.07 15.02 1.71
C ALA A 182 -0.07 14.90 0.18
N ALA A 183 -1.06 14.20 -0.39
CA ALA A 183 -1.24 14.09 -1.83
C ALA A 183 -1.52 15.46 -2.49
N ALA A 184 -2.36 16.28 -1.87
CA ALA A 184 -2.62 17.64 -2.34
C ALA A 184 -1.37 18.53 -2.27
N ALA A 185 -0.60 18.46 -1.19
CA ALA A 185 0.66 19.18 -1.08
C ALA A 185 1.65 18.79 -2.18
N GLY A 186 1.77 17.49 -2.47
CA GLY A 186 2.58 16.98 -3.57
C GLY A 186 2.10 17.45 -4.94
N ALA A 187 0.78 17.51 -5.16
CA ALA A 187 0.20 18.06 -6.39
C ALA A 187 0.55 19.54 -6.59
N VAL A 188 0.43 20.33 -5.51
CA VAL A 188 0.82 21.77 -5.52
C VAL A 188 2.32 21.94 -5.81
N GLU A 189 3.17 21.16 -5.17
CA GLU A 189 4.62 21.20 -5.38
C GLU A 189 4.98 20.78 -6.82
N SER A 190 4.39 19.69 -7.31
CA SER A 190 4.58 19.24 -8.69
C SER A 190 4.13 20.29 -9.69
N ALA A 191 2.95 20.90 -9.49
CA ALA A 191 2.44 21.97 -10.35
C ALA A 191 3.43 23.14 -10.43
N LYS A 192 3.93 23.62 -9.30
CA LYS A 192 4.93 24.70 -9.23
C LYS A 192 6.22 24.33 -9.97
N LYS A 193 6.76 23.12 -9.73
CA LYS A 193 7.96 22.62 -10.40
C LYS A 193 7.80 22.51 -11.93
N LYS A 194 6.60 22.19 -12.40
CA LYS A 194 6.28 22.02 -13.83
C LYS A 194 5.75 23.30 -14.49
N GLY A 195 5.66 24.41 -13.77
CA GLY A 195 5.22 25.70 -14.30
C GLY A 195 3.72 25.86 -14.50
N LEU A 196 2.90 25.05 -13.81
CA LEU A 196 1.46 25.27 -13.75
C LEU A 196 1.11 26.18 -12.58
N GLN A 197 0.18 27.09 -12.80
CA GLN A 197 -0.36 27.96 -11.76
C GLN A 197 -1.46 27.21 -10.98
N VAL A 198 -1.32 27.15 -9.66
CA VAL A 198 -2.40 26.68 -8.77
C VAL A 198 -3.40 27.83 -8.61
N VAL A 199 -4.54 27.75 -9.28
CA VAL A 199 -5.59 28.79 -9.31
C VAL A 199 -6.66 28.58 -8.26
N PHE A 200 -6.71 27.39 -7.66
CA PHE A 200 -7.65 27.04 -6.58
C PHE A 200 -7.06 25.95 -5.69
N GLN A 201 -7.23 26.08 -4.38
CA GLN A 201 -6.87 25.04 -3.43
C GLN A 201 -7.84 25.10 -2.24
N GLU A 202 -8.53 23.99 -1.95
CA GLU A 202 -9.45 23.89 -0.81
C GLU A 202 -9.56 22.46 -0.30
N ALA A 203 -9.60 22.28 1.03
CA ALA A 203 -9.89 21.01 1.68
C ALA A 203 -11.37 20.96 2.09
N TYR A 204 -11.97 19.76 2.00
CA TYR A 204 -13.33 19.49 2.46
C TYR A 204 -13.34 18.49 3.61
N PRO A 205 -14.34 18.50 4.49
CA PRO A 205 -14.43 17.60 5.64
C PRO A 205 -14.46 16.12 5.23
N LYS A 206 -13.87 15.24 6.06
CA LYS A 206 -14.01 13.80 5.89
C LYS A 206 -15.48 13.39 5.89
N GLY A 207 -15.85 12.56 4.92
CA GLY A 207 -17.22 12.08 4.75
C GLY A 207 -18.17 13.10 4.11
N ASN A 208 -17.63 14.16 3.51
CA ASN A 208 -18.46 15.12 2.73
C ASN A 208 -19.14 14.42 1.55
N THR A 209 -20.43 14.69 1.36
CA THR A 209 -21.25 14.13 0.28
C THR A 209 -21.80 15.19 -0.67
N ASP A 210 -21.74 16.47 -0.28
CA ASP A 210 -22.17 17.60 -1.12
C ASP A 210 -20.97 18.49 -1.47
N PHE A 211 -20.65 18.53 -2.76
CA PHE A 211 -19.55 19.29 -3.34
C PHE A 211 -20.01 20.51 -4.12
N SER A 212 -21.32 20.87 -4.09
CA SER A 212 -21.92 21.91 -4.91
C SER A 212 -21.24 23.26 -4.75
N ALA A 213 -20.98 23.68 -3.50
CA ALA A 213 -20.31 24.95 -3.22
C ALA A 213 -18.85 24.95 -3.69
N LEU A 214 -18.11 23.83 -3.46
CA LEU A 214 -16.74 23.65 -3.90
C LEU A 214 -16.62 23.70 -5.43
N LEU A 215 -17.48 22.94 -6.11
CA LEU A 215 -17.50 22.86 -7.57
C LEU A 215 -17.92 24.17 -8.24
N THR A 216 -18.80 24.95 -7.62
CA THR A 216 -19.16 26.29 -8.07
C THR A 216 -17.94 27.23 -8.07
N LYS A 217 -17.13 27.19 -7.02
CA LYS A 217 -15.88 27.97 -6.94
C LYS A 217 -14.87 27.50 -8.00
N ILE A 218 -14.70 26.20 -8.19
CA ILE A 218 -13.81 25.63 -9.20
C ILE A 218 -14.27 26.05 -10.61
N LYS A 219 -15.57 25.98 -10.88
CA LYS A 219 -16.15 26.40 -12.17
C LYS A 219 -15.84 27.87 -12.48
N ALA A 220 -15.90 28.75 -11.48
CA ALA A 220 -15.61 30.17 -11.64
C ALA A 220 -14.15 30.46 -12.05
N VAL A 221 -13.19 29.67 -11.56
CA VAL A 221 -11.76 29.81 -11.92
C VAL A 221 -11.38 29.01 -13.17
N ASN A 222 -12.25 28.11 -13.65
CA ASN A 222 -12.12 27.33 -14.88
C ASN A 222 -10.72 26.76 -15.12
N PRO A 223 -10.23 25.86 -14.24
CA PRO A 223 -8.88 25.32 -14.35
C PRO A 223 -8.74 24.33 -15.52
N ASP A 224 -7.53 24.24 -16.10
CA ASP A 224 -7.22 23.22 -17.11
C ASP A 224 -7.22 21.82 -16.49
N VAL A 225 -6.69 21.70 -15.27
CA VAL A 225 -6.53 20.42 -14.54
C VAL A 225 -7.24 20.49 -13.19
N ILE A 226 -7.94 19.42 -12.80
CA ILE A 226 -8.39 19.22 -11.42
C ILE A 226 -7.67 18.00 -10.86
N ALA A 227 -6.93 18.19 -9.75
CA ALA A 227 -6.26 17.14 -8.99
C ALA A 227 -6.98 16.97 -7.64
N ALA A 228 -7.59 15.82 -7.41
CA ALA A 228 -8.42 15.56 -6.25
C ALA A 228 -7.81 14.50 -5.33
N GLY A 229 -7.46 14.89 -4.11
CA GLY A 229 -6.98 14.01 -3.03
C GLY A 229 -8.15 13.31 -2.33
N THR A 230 -8.56 12.15 -2.83
CA THR A 230 -9.80 11.45 -2.48
C THR A 230 -9.56 10.07 -1.89
N TYR A 231 -10.64 9.50 -1.33
CA TYR A 231 -10.89 8.07 -1.19
C TYR A 231 -12.01 7.64 -2.15
N PHE A 232 -12.67 6.49 -1.90
CA PHE A 232 -13.64 5.95 -2.87
C PHE A 232 -14.94 6.76 -2.94
N ASP A 233 -15.59 7.00 -1.79
CA ASP A 233 -16.94 7.57 -1.76
C ASP A 233 -16.96 9.02 -2.25
N ASP A 234 -15.98 9.81 -1.83
CA ASP A 234 -15.82 11.20 -2.25
C ASP A 234 -15.37 11.33 -3.71
N ALA A 235 -14.51 10.43 -4.22
CA ALA A 235 -14.16 10.38 -5.63
C ALA A 235 -15.39 10.15 -6.52
N VAL A 236 -16.26 9.22 -6.12
CA VAL A 236 -17.53 8.95 -6.82
C VAL A 236 -18.48 10.15 -6.75
N ALA A 237 -18.71 10.71 -5.56
CA ALA A 237 -19.62 11.82 -5.35
C ALA A 237 -19.17 13.08 -6.10
N LEU A 238 -17.86 13.41 -5.99
CA LEU A 238 -17.26 14.54 -6.69
C LEU A 238 -17.44 14.42 -8.22
N THR A 239 -17.18 13.24 -8.77
CA THR A 239 -17.31 12.96 -10.21
C THR A 239 -18.77 13.14 -10.68
N ARG A 240 -19.75 12.61 -9.93
CA ARG A 240 -21.18 12.78 -10.27
C ARG A 240 -21.58 14.24 -10.28
N GLN A 241 -21.22 14.99 -9.24
CA GLN A 241 -21.60 16.39 -9.11
C GLN A 241 -20.84 17.29 -10.10
N MET A 242 -19.61 16.94 -10.50
CA MET A 242 -18.95 17.63 -11.63
C MET A 242 -19.76 17.53 -12.92
N LYS A 243 -20.37 16.37 -13.21
CA LYS A 243 -21.29 16.22 -14.35
C LYS A 243 -22.55 17.07 -14.18
N GLU A 244 -23.20 16.97 -13.03
CA GLU A 244 -24.46 17.69 -12.72
C GLU A 244 -24.28 19.22 -12.85
N LEU A 245 -23.14 19.74 -12.37
CA LEU A 245 -22.82 21.17 -12.42
C LEU A 245 -22.07 21.58 -13.70
N ASN A 246 -21.83 20.64 -14.61
CA ASN A 246 -21.08 20.86 -15.85
C ASN A 246 -19.71 21.52 -15.60
N VAL A 247 -18.92 20.93 -14.67
CA VAL A 247 -17.53 21.27 -14.45
C VAL A 247 -16.67 20.34 -15.32
N SER A 248 -16.06 20.87 -16.39
CA SER A 248 -15.40 20.08 -17.43
C SER A 248 -13.96 20.52 -17.67
N PRO A 249 -13.00 20.15 -16.80
CA PRO A 249 -11.58 20.43 -17.04
C PRO A 249 -11.05 19.60 -18.21
N LYS A 250 -9.92 20.01 -18.79
CA LYS A 250 -9.22 19.23 -19.83
C LYS A 250 -8.62 17.93 -19.29
N MET A 251 -8.28 17.90 -18.00
CA MET A 251 -7.84 16.70 -17.28
C MET A 251 -8.42 16.70 -15.86
N TYR A 252 -8.91 15.55 -15.42
CA TYR A 252 -9.36 15.35 -14.04
C TYR A 252 -8.81 14.04 -13.50
N GLY A 253 -8.20 14.10 -12.32
CA GLY A 253 -7.64 12.93 -11.67
C GLY A 253 -7.95 12.85 -10.18
N VAL A 254 -8.08 11.62 -9.71
CA VAL A 254 -8.34 11.25 -8.31
C VAL A 254 -7.19 10.42 -7.75
N THR A 255 -6.99 10.46 -6.43
CA THR A 255 -5.91 9.66 -5.81
C THR A 255 -6.32 8.21 -5.58
N VAL A 256 -7.14 7.95 -4.57
CA VAL A 256 -7.58 6.62 -4.15
C VAL A 256 -9.02 6.40 -4.55
N GLY A 257 -9.38 5.14 -4.80
CA GLY A 257 -10.75 4.72 -5.13
C GLY A 257 -11.06 4.72 -6.61
N GLY A 258 -10.41 5.59 -7.40
CA GLY A 258 -10.55 5.57 -8.86
C GLY A 258 -9.97 4.31 -9.53
N ASP A 259 -9.09 3.59 -8.83
CA ASP A 259 -8.46 2.35 -9.27
C ASP A 259 -9.36 1.11 -9.09
N LEU A 260 -10.40 1.20 -8.25
CA LEU A 260 -11.29 0.07 -7.98
C LEU A 260 -12.23 -0.19 -9.16
N PRO A 261 -12.49 -1.47 -9.52
CA PRO A 261 -13.50 -1.80 -10.52
C PRO A 261 -14.86 -1.17 -10.24
N GLU A 262 -15.26 -1.11 -8.98
CA GLU A 262 -16.52 -0.51 -8.55
C GLU A 262 -16.64 0.99 -8.86
N PHE A 263 -15.54 1.69 -9.08
CA PHE A 263 -15.59 3.08 -9.53
C PHE A 263 -16.27 3.17 -10.90
N TYR A 264 -15.87 2.28 -11.82
CA TYR A 264 -16.53 2.17 -13.12
C TYR A 264 -17.95 1.62 -12.99
N ASP A 265 -18.18 0.61 -12.16
CA ASP A 265 -19.51 0.01 -11.97
C ASP A 265 -20.55 1.01 -11.52
N VAL A 266 -20.16 1.95 -10.67
CA VAL A 266 -21.03 2.99 -10.12
C VAL A 266 -21.20 4.17 -11.07
N LEU A 267 -20.15 4.59 -11.76
CA LEU A 267 -20.12 5.76 -12.62
C LEU A 267 -20.43 5.47 -14.09
N LYS A 268 -20.19 4.23 -14.53
CA LYS A 268 -20.32 3.79 -15.92
C LYS A 268 -19.54 4.74 -16.84
N GLN A 269 -20.14 5.19 -17.92
CA GLN A 269 -19.51 6.11 -18.88
C GLN A 269 -18.98 7.41 -18.26
N ASN A 270 -19.49 7.81 -17.07
CA ASN A 270 -18.99 8.99 -16.39
C ASN A 270 -17.57 8.79 -15.83
N ALA A 271 -17.07 7.56 -15.71
CA ALA A 271 -15.70 7.26 -15.35
C ALA A 271 -14.71 7.47 -16.52
N GLU A 272 -15.20 7.41 -17.78
CA GLU A 272 -14.33 7.58 -18.96
C GLU A 272 -13.53 8.89 -18.89
N TYR A 273 -12.28 8.85 -19.36
CA TYR A 273 -11.30 9.93 -19.36
C TYR A 273 -10.77 10.33 -17.97
N ILE A 274 -11.29 9.78 -16.87
CA ILE A 274 -10.79 10.11 -15.53
C ILE A 274 -9.44 9.43 -15.33
N TYR A 275 -8.48 10.21 -14.82
CA TYR A 275 -7.18 9.72 -14.42
C TYR A 275 -7.21 9.27 -12.95
N GLY A 276 -6.38 8.30 -12.62
CA GLY A 276 -6.17 7.89 -11.25
C GLY A 276 -4.73 7.45 -11.01
N ALA A 277 -4.28 7.60 -9.77
CA ALA A 277 -3.03 7.02 -9.34
C ALA A 277 -3.24 5.58 -8.87
N THR A 278 -2.28 4.71 -9.18
CA THR A 278 -2.27 3.35 -8.64
C THR A 278 -0.84 2.92 -8.32
N GLN A 279 -0.71 2.06 -7.32
CA GLN A 279 0.58 1.52 -6.89
C GLN A 279 0.91 0.21 -7.60
N TRP A 280 -0.09 -0.41 -8.25
CA TRP A 280 0.05 -1.70 -8.92
C TRP A 280 -1.06 -1.88 -9.96
N GLU A 281 -0.71 -2.54 -11.05
CA GLU A 281 -1.65 -3.05 -12.06
C GLU A 281 -1.22 -4.44 -12.52
N PRO A 282 -2.15 -5.33 -12.88
CA PRO A 282 -1.83 -6.70 -13.29
C PRO A 282 -0.97 -6.78 -14.56
N THR A 283 -0.93 -5.71 -15.31
CA THR A 283 -0.20 -5.60 -16.58
C THR A 283 1.24 -5.08 -16.42
N LEU A 284 1.65 -4.71 -15.20
CA LEU A 284 3.02 -4.26 -14.94
C LEU A 284 4.00 -5.45 -15.01
N PRO A 285 5.22 -5.25 -15.56
CA PRO A 285 6.17 -6.33 -15.79
C PRO A 285 6.94 -6.74 -14.52
N TYR A 286 6.19 -7.11 -13.47
CA TYR A 286 6.77 -7.52 -12.21
C TYR A 286 6.77 -9.06 -12.07
N PRO A 287 7.79 -9.67 -11.45
CA PRO A 287 7.87 -11.13 -11.29
C PRO A 287 6.74 -11.64 -10.39
N GLY A 288 6.02 -12.68 -10.83
CA GLY A 288 4.92 -13.27 -10.07
C GLY A 288 3.62 -12.48 -10.10
N ASN A 289 3.54 -11.41 -10.95
CA ASN A 289 2.37 -10.54 -11.01
C ASN A 289 1.13 -11.28 -11.53
N GLN A 290 1.28 -12.04 -12.62
CA GLN A 290 0.18 -12.81 -13.20
C GLN A 290 -0.26 -13.95 -12.26
N GLU A 291 0.69 -14.63 -11.63
CA GLU A 291 0.41 -15.70 -10.66
C GLU A 291 -0.39 -15.19 -9.46
N PHE A 292 -0.04 -14.00 -8.94
CA PHE A 292 -0.81 -13.35 -7.88
C PHE A 292 -2.23 -13.03 -8.34
N PHE A 293 -2.37 -12.43 -9.52
CA PHE A 293 -3.66 -12.04 -10.09
C PHE A 293 -4.59 -13.26 -10.24
N ASP A 294 -4.08 -14.35 -10.81
CA ASP A 294 -4.85 -15.56 -11.03
C ASP A 294 -5.23 -16.28 -9.73
N ALA A 295 -4.28 -16.35 -8.78
CA ALA A 295 -4.53 -16.94 -7.45
C ALA A 295 -5.57 -16.14 -6.68
N TYR A 296 -5.49 -14.80 -6.71
CA TYR A 296 -6.45 -13.94 -6.04
C TYR A 296 -7.86 -14.09 -6.62
N ARG A 297 -8.00 -14.04 -7.95
CA ARG A 297 -9.29 -14.22 -8.62
C ARG A 297 -9.92 -15.59 -8.32
N LYS A 298 -9.08 -16.62 -8.26
CA LYS A 298 -9.53 -17.98 -7.92
C LYS A 298 -10.08 -18.05 -6.50
N ASP A 299 -9.44 -17.39 -5.55
CA ASP A 299 -9.79 -17.49 -4.13
C ASP A 299 -10.94 -16.56 -3.73
N PHE A 300 -11.03 -15.36 -4.32
CA PHE A 300 -11.99 -14.33 -3.92
C PHE A 300 -13.09 -14.03 -4.94
N GLY A 301 -12.97 -14.53 -6.18
CA GLY A 301 -14.01 -14.39 -7.21
C GLY A 301 -14.10 -13.02 -7.90
N HIS A 302 -13.18 -12.10 -7.59
CA HIS A 302 -13.09 -10.78 -8.21
C HIS A 302 -11.63 -10.38 -8.46
N GLU A 303 -11.41 -9.29 -9.19
CA GLU A 303 -10.06 -8.82 -9.49
C GLU A 303 -9.42 -8.13 -8.27
N PRO A 304 -8.09 -8.32 -8.06
CA PRO A 304 -7.36 -7.60 -7.03
C PRO A 304 -7.21 -6.12 -7.38
N SER A 305 -7.19 -5.28 -6.34
CA SER A 305 -6.72 -3.91 -6.42
C SER A 305 -5.28 -3.80 -5.92
N TYR A 306 -4.64 -2.63 -6.08
CA TYR A 306 -3.33 -2.43 -5.47
C TYR A 306 -3.36 -2.56 -3.94
N HIS A 307 -4.52 -2.40 -3.30
CA HIS A 307 -4.69 -2.57 -1.85
C HIS A 307 -4.48 -4.04 -1.43
N SER A 308 -5.06 -4.97 -2.18
CA SER A 308 -4.81 -6.40 -1.96
C SER A 308 -3.38 -6.79 -2.31
N ALA A 309 -2.87 -6.27 -3.43
CA ALA A 309 -1.51 -6.53 -3.87
C ALA A 309 -0.47 -6.02 -2.86
N ALA A 310 -0.64 -4.81 -2.32
CA ALA A 310 0.22 -4.26 -1.27
C ALA A 310 0.14 -5.04 0.04
N GLY A 311 -1.07 -5.46 0.44
CA GLY A 311 -1.27 -6.33 1.60
C GLY A 311 -0.47 -7.63 1.46
N TYR A 312 -0.64 -8.33 0.34
CA TYR A 312 0.12 -9.53 0.03
C TYR A 312 1.63 -9.28 0.03
N ALA A 313 2.09 -8.25 -0.67
CA ALA A 313 3.51 -7.92 -0.77
C ALA A 313 4.13 -7.57 0.59
N GLY A 314 3.44 -6.79 1.42
CA GLY A 314 3.90 -6.47 2.76
C GLY A 314 4.11 -7.70 3.64
N CYS A 315 3.18 -8.66 3.57
CA CYS A 315 3.31 -9.94 4.26
C CYS A 315 4.50 -10.76 3.73
N ILE A 316 4.71 -10.83 2.41
CA ILE A 316 5.86 -11.53 1.81
C ILE A 316 7.19 -10.86 2.21
N LEU A 317 7.27 -9.53 2.24
CA LEU A 317 8.45 -8.80 2.67
C LEU A 317 8.79 -9.06 4.14
N TYR A 318 7.78 -9.07 5.02
CA TYR A 318 7.97 -9.45 6.42
C TYR A 318 8.47 -10.90 6.55
N ALA A 319 7.84 -11.84 5.84
CA ALA A 319 8.24 -13.24 5.85
C ALA A 319 9.66 -13.44 5.34
N GLU A 320 10.08 -12.75 4.29
CA GLU A 320 11.43 -12.79 3.77
C GLU A 320 12.46 -12.26 4.80
N ALA A 321 12.14 -11.15 5.47
CA ALA A 321 12.99 -10.61 6.51
C ALA A 321 13.14 -11.56 7.69
N VAL A 322 12.07 -12.23 8.13
CA VAL A 322 12.09 -13.25 9.18
C VAL A 322 12.94 -14.46 8.76
N LYS A 323 12.80 -14.93 7.51
CA LYS A 323 13.63 -16.03 6.97
C LYS A 323 15.12 -15.68 6.99
N ARG A 324 15.48 -14.47 6.53
CA ARG A 324 16.87 -13.99 6.54
C ARG A 324 17.42 -13.82 7.95
N ALA A 325 16.60 -13.36 8.88
CA ALA A 325 16.95 -13.23 10.28
C ALA A 325 17.10 -14.59 10.99
N GLY A 326 16.46 -15.64 10.49
CA GLY A 326 16.33 -16.94 11.15
C GLY A 326 15.64 -16.83 12.52
N SER A 327 14.85 -15.76 12.75
CA SER A 327 14.32 -15.37 14.06
C SER A 327 13.13 -14.46 13.93
N LEU A 328 12.29 -14.44 14.97
CA LEU A 328 11.19 -13.48 15.16
C LEU A 328 11.60 -12.30 16.06
N ASP A 329 12.85 -12.21 16.46
CA ASP A 329 13.39 -11.08 17.22
C ASP A 329 13.25 -9.79 16.41
N ALA A 330 12.63 -8.78 17.02
CA ALA A 330 12.25 -7.55 16.32
C ALA A 330 13.46 -6.77 15.79
N ASP A 331 14.57 -6.72 16.51
CA ASP A 331 15.76 -6.00 16.07
C ASP A 331 16.43 -6.72 14.90
N LYS A 332 16.48 -8.06 14.91
CA LYS A 332 17.01 -8.87 13.80
C LYS A 332 16.14 -8.75 12.56
N VAL A 333 14.82 -8.82 12.70
CA VAL A 333 13.87 -8.65 11.57
C VAL A 333 13.98 -7.25 11.00
N ARG A 334 14.02 -6.22 11.87
CA ARG A 334 14.24 -4.83 11.47
C ARG A 334 15.52 -4.66 10.65
N GLU A 335 16.62 -5.22 11.11
CA GLU A 335 17.91 -5.16 10.39
C GLU A 335 17.79 -5.76 8.98
N GLN A 336 17.09 -6.88 8.83
CA GLN A 336 16.88 -7.50 7.52
C GLN A 336 15.97 -6.65 6.63
N LEU A 337 14.91 -6.05 7.15
CA LEU A 337 14.05 -5.15 6.36
C LEU A 337 14.81 -3.92 5.84
N LEU A 338 15.73 -3.36 6.63
CA LEU A 338 16.59 -2.25 6.20
C LEU A 338 17.58 -2.63 5.11
N LYS A 339 18.04 -3.88 5.10
CA LYS A 339 19.01 -4.41 4.11
C LYS A 339 18.32 -5.03 2.89
N LEU A 340 17.01 -5.20 2.96
CA LEU A 340 16.27 -5.89 1.91
C LEU A 340 16.11 -4.98 0.69
N GLU A 341 16.79 -5.35 -0.39
CA GLU A 341 16.59 -4.81 -1.73
C GLU A 341 16.08 -5.96 -2.59
N THR A 342 14.84 -5.84 -3.08
CA THR A 342 14.20 -6.91 -3.85
C THR A 342 13.12 -6.39 -4.78
N LYS A 343 12.74 -7.23 -5.74
CA LYS A 343 11.62 -6.99 -6.64
C LYS A 343 10.57 -8.08 -6.41
N THR A 344 9.38 -7.69 -6.00
CA THR A 344 8.24 -8.58 -5.78
C THR A 344 7.21 -8.43 -6.91
N MET A 345 6.13 -9.17 -6.82
CA MET A 345 4.97 -8.99 -7.71
C MET A 345 4.35 -7.59 -7.63
N PHE A 346 4.66 -6.84 -6.56
CA PHE A 346 4.18 -5.47 -6.35
C PHE A 346 5.17 -4.40 -6.88
N GLY A 347 6.38 -4.79 -7.23
CA GLY A 347 7.44 -3.91 -7.71
C GLY A 347 8.68 -3.92 -6.81
N GLU A 348 9.47 -2.88 -6.92
CA GLU A 348 10.76 -2.76 -6.23
C GLU A 348 10.56 -2.34 -4.77
N TYR A 349 11.29 -2.99 -3.88
CA TYR A 349 11.35 -2.65 -2.46
C TYR A 349 12.78 -2.31 -2.06
N LYS A 350 12.93 -1.13 -1.53
CA LYS A 350 14.13 -0.63 -0.85
C LYS A 350 13.70 0.50 0.08
N VAL A 351 14.17 0.46 1.30
CA VAL A 351 13.90 1.52 2.28
C VAL A 351 15.18 2.21 2.72
N ASP A 352 15.04 3.45 3.15
CA ASP A 352 16.10 4.18 3.83
C ASP A 352 16.18 3.82 5.34
N PRO A 353 17.13 4.40 6.11
CA PRO A 353 17.26 4.11 7.54
C PRO A 353 16.04 4.38 8.42
N ASP A 354 15.08 5.17 7.93
CA ASP A 354 13.81 5.46 8.61
C ASP A 354 12.70 4.48 8.23
N GLY A 355 13.00 3.43 7.44
CA GLY A 355 12.01 2.48 6.93
C GLY A 355 11.12 3.07 5.83
N PHE A 356 11.50 4.21 5.25
CA PHE A 356 10.77 4.89 4.20
C PHE A 356 11.11 4.31 2.82
N GLN A 357 10.11 3.94 2.04
CA GLN A 357 10.23 3.35 0.70
C GLN A 357 10.83 4.34 -0.31
N THR A 358 11.89 3.91 -1.02
CA THR A 358 12.63 4.77 -1.96
C THR A 358 12.68 4.24 -3.40
N ALA A 359 12.27 2.99 -3.64
CA ALA A 359 12.42 2.35 -4.94
C ALA A 359 11.11 2.06 -5.67
N HIS A 360 10.00 1.92 -4.94
CA HIS A 360 8.70 1.63 -5.54
C HIS A 360 8.22 2.78 -6.44
N LYS A 361 7.71 2.43 -7.62
CA LYS A 361 7.21 3.40 -8.61
C LYS A 361 5.70 3.32 -8.72
N MET A 362 5.06 4.46 -8.54
CA MET A 362 3.64 4.64 -8.81
C MET A 362 3.38 4.83 -10.29
N VAL A 363 2.22 4.42 -10.76
CA VAL A 363 1.76 4.68 -12.12
C VAL A 363 0.45 5.48 -12.13
N THR A 364 0.20 6.17 -13.23
CA THR A 364 -1.09 6.82 -13.48
C THR A 364 -1.81 6.06 -14.58
N PHE A 365 -3.04 5.70 -14.32
CA PHE A 365 -3.95 5.13 -15.31
C PHE A 365 -4.98 6.16 -15.79
N GLN A 366 -5.65 5.83 -16.87
CA GLN A 366 -6.87 6.51 -17.33
C GLN A 366 -7.94 5.45 -17.65
N TRP A 367 -9.19 5.73 -17.29
CA TRP A 367 -10.31 4.92 -17.76
C TRP A 367 -10.53 5.15 -19.25
N GLN A 368 -10.41 4.09 -20.05
CA GLN A 368 -10.49 4.11 -21.52
C GLN A 368 -11.26 2.88 -22.03
N GLY A 369 -12.51 3.05 -22.44
CA GLY A 369 -13.33 1.93 -22.93
C GLY A 369 -13.55 0.88 -21.85
N GLU A 370 -14.05 1.29 -20.70
CA GLU A 370 -14.38 0.44 -19.53
C GLU A 370 -13.17 -0.20 -18.83
N LYS A 371 -11.94 0.14 -19.24
CA LYS A 371 -10.71 -0.45 -18.70
C LYS A 371 -9.80 0.61 -18.12
N LYS A 372 -9.11 0.27 -17.06
CA LYS A 372 -7.96 1.02 -16.61
C LYS A 372 -6.78 0.75 -17.53
N VAL A 373 -6.21 1.80 -18.08
CA VAL A 373 -5.05 1.70 -18.97
C VAL A 373 -3.94 2.56 -18.39
N THR A 374 -2.79 1.98 -18.09
CA THR A 374 -1.62 2.73 -17.62
C THR A 374 -1.16 3.70 -18.71
N VAL A 375 -1.05 4.98 -18.37
CA VAL A 375 -0.72 6.05 -19.31
C VAL A 375 0.51 6.87 -18.92
N TRP A 376 1.06 6.63 -17.71
CA TRP A 376 2.27 7.25 -17.18
C TRP A 376 2.91 6.37 -16.11
N PRO A 377 4.27 6.33 -15.95
CA PRO A 377 5.28 6.99 -16.81
C PRO A 377 5.41 6.35 -18.20
N ASP A 378 6.10 7.03 -19.10
CA ASP A 378 6.18 6.65 -20.52
C ASP A 378 6.76 5.23 -20.73
N ASP A 379 7.69 4.78 -19.87
CA ASP A 379 8.32 3.45 -19.92
C ASP A 379 7.40 2.29 -19.46
N LEU A 380 6.32 2.60 -18.74
CA LEU A 380 5.31 1.64 -18.27
C LEU A 380 3.95 1.82 -18.94
N ALA A 381 3.80 2.87 -19.74
CA ALA A 381 2.53 3.20 -20.40
C ALA A 381 2.11 2.15 -21.44
N GLN A 382 0.86 1.72 -21.37
CA GLN A 382 0.25 0.76 -22.29
C GLN A 382 -0.45 1.45 -23.47
N ALA A 383 -0.87 2.70 -23.27
CA ALA A 383 -1.48 3.52 -24.30
C ALA A 383 -1.22 5.01 -24.03
N LYS A 384 -1.48 5.82 -25.04
CA LYS A 384 -1.49 7.28 -24.89
C LYS A 384 -2.75 7.72 -24.15
N PRO A 385 -2.68 8.74 -23.29
CA PRO A 385 -3.87 9.34 -22.70
C PRO A 385 -4.81 9.88 -23.78
N ARG A 386 -6.10 9.60 -23.63
CA ARG A 386 -7.15 10.27 -24.43
C ARG A 386 -7.28 11.70 -23.92
N PHE A 387 -6.92 12.66 -24.75
CA PHE A 387 -6.85 14.08 -24.39
C PHE A 387 -7.22 14.99 -25.57
N PRO A 388 -7.89 16.14 -25.33
CA PRO A 388 -8.45 16.56 -24.04
C PRO A 388 -9.65 15.72 -23.63
N THR A 389 -9.98 15.73 -22.34
CA THR A 389 -11.25 15.17 -21.88
C THR A 389 -12.42 15.95 -22.49
N PRO A 390 -13.35 15.31 -23.19
CA PRO A 390 -14.49 16.00 -23.78
C PRO A 390 -15.44 16.53 -22.69
N PRO A 391 -16.24 17.58 -22.98
CA PRO A 391 -17.30 18.02 -22.09
C PRO A 391 -18.29 16.89 -21.76
N TRP A 392 -18.91 16.96 -20.57
CA TRP A 392 -19.84 15.91 -20.11
C TRP A 392 -20.97 15.57 -21.07
N SER A 393 -21.43 16.56 -21.86
CA SER A 393 -22.47 16.35 -22.88
C SER A 393 -22.02 15.54 -24.11
N GLN A 394 -20.73 15.25 -24.21
CA GLN A 394 -20.13 14.53 -25.34
C GLN A 394 -19.48 13.19 -24.93
N ARG A 395 -19.64 12.77 -23.68
CA ARG A 395 -19.14 11.51 -23.14
C ARG A 395 -20.17 10.40 -23.21
#